data_bf120457a8b000db50a46553daa15f08
#
_entry.id   bf120457a8b000db50a46553daa15f08
#
_cell.length_a   1.000
_cell.length_b   1.000
_cell.length_c   1.000
_cell.angle_alpha   90.00
_cell.angle_beta   90.00
_cell.angle_gamma   90.00
#
_symmetry.space_group_name_H-M   'P 1'
#
loop_
_entity.id
_entity.type
_entity.pdbx_description
1 polymer ?
#
loop_
_entity_poly.entity_id
_entity_poly.type
_entity_poly.pdbx_seq_one_letter_code
_entity_poly.pdbx_strand_id
1 'polypeptide(L)'
;MMKRYSFVLVFMLSAFHVAAQTDLSGAGTSNCYVVSQSGSYCFSAVKGNSSEPVGDVASCKVLWESFSSSFAPECGILVSEPTFRDGYIFFKTAEHFIRGNAVVAATDSAGTILWSWHIWFTDAPTGQLFVNGDIVMDRNLGAISVNPSSHESYGLLYQWGRKDPFPGSCVKDDNMIMSATVKWPDPVRSDQNTGTIAYATAHPDTFISYNPANYDWQYIQDDTRWNSVKTIYDPCPQGWQVPPGCFAGFKKYFEQPFTGVGIDFKGKYSTSKSVWFPATGYRYYYDATLYSSGLYGSYWFSSTDGVYADYMFFYFSSGVYPKRHSPRANAYSVRCITER
;
A
#
# COMPACT_ATOMS: atom_id res chain seq x y z
N MET A 1 -57.81 -57.43 -2.02
CA MET A 1 -56.95 -56.60 -2.91
C MET A 1 -56.27 -55.55 -2.08
N MET A 2 -55.01 -55.76 -1.67
CA MET A 2 -54.21 -54.79 -0.91
C MET A 2 -53.37 -53.99 -1.89
N LYS A 3 -53.56 -52.65 -1.97
CA LYS A 3 -52.71 -51.70 -2.75
C LYS A 3 -51.44 -51.45 -1.95
N ARG A 4 -50.28 -51.84 -2.49
CA ARG A 4 -48.98 -51.46 -1.98
C ARG A 4 -48.63 -50.06 -2.50
N TYR A 5 -48.44 -49.09 -1.60
CA TYR A 5 -47.87 -47.79 -1.89
C TYR A 5 -46.34 -47.89 -1.73
N SER A 6 -45.59 -47.70 -2.84
CA SER A 6 -44.14 -47.52 -2.80
C SER A 6 -43.83 -46.03 -2.54
N PHE A 7 -43.20 -45.76 -1.41
CA PHE A 7 -42.63 -44.43 -1.12
C PHE A 7 -41.26 -44.36 -1.81
N VAL A 8 -41.11 -43.46 -2.76
CA VAL A 8 -39.81 -43.11 -3.35
C VAL A 8 -39.24 -41.94 -2.53
N LEU A 9 -38.18 -42.25 -1.77
CA LEU A 9 -37.47 -41.24 -0.98
C LEU A 9 -36.45 -40.55 -1.93
N VAL A 10 -36.75 -39.30 -2.35
CA VAL A 10 -35.82 -38.49 -3.15
C VAL A 10 -34.83 -37.83 -2.19
N PHE A 11 -33.59 -38.34 -2.18
CA PHE A 11 -32.49 -37.66 -1.53
C PHE A 11 -32.05 -36.45 -2.39
N MET A 12 -32.41 -35.24 -1.96
CA MET A 12 -31.79 -34.02 -2.49
C MET A 12 -30.35 -33.94 -1.95
N LEU A 13 -29.36 -34.29 -2.77
CA LEU A 13 -27.97 -33.91 -2.53
C LEU A 13 -27.87 -32.41 -2.74
N SER A 14 -27.86 -31.63 -1.67
CA SER A 14 -27.40 -30.25 -1.70
C SER A 14 -25.90 -30.27 -1.93
N ALA A 15 -25.47 -29.99 -3.15
CA ALA A 15 -24.08 -29.73 -3.46
C ALA A 15 -23.67 -28.44 -2.72
N PHE A 16 -22.96 -28.58 -1.62
CA PHE A 16 -22.27 -27.46 -1.00
C PHE A 16 -21.18 -27.01 -2.00
N HIS A 17 -21.43 -25.93 -2.72
CA HIS A 17 -20.38 -25.22 -3.43
C HIS A 17 -19.47 -24.59 -2.38
N VAL A 18 -18.41 -25.30 -2.03
CA VAL A 18 -17.27 -24.66 -1.37
C VAL A 18 -16.68 -23.74 -2.42
N ALA A 19 -16.92 -22.45 -2.30
CA ALA A 19 -16.27 -21.45 -3.16
C ALA A 19 -14.75 -21.69 -3.06
N ALA A 20 -14.11 -21.89 -4.20
CA ALA A 20 -12.68 -22.13 -4.27
C ALA A 20 -11.95 -20.94 -3.65
N GLN A 21 -11.08 -21.22 -2.69
CA GLN A 21 -10.28 -20.21 -2.01
C GLN A 21 -9.10 -19.81 -2.90
N THR A 22 -8.89 -18.50 -3.09
CA THR A 22 -7.77 -17.97 -3.88
C THR A 22 -6.58 -17.70 -2.96
N ASP A 23 -5.45 -18.37 -3.20
CA ASP A 23 -4.19 -18.08 -2.51
C ASP A 23 -3.47 -16.90 -3.20
N LEU A 24 -3.41 -15.77 -2.51
CA LEU A 24 -2.74 -14.55 -2.99
C LEU A 24 -1.21 -14.66 -2.94
N SER A 25 -0.68 -15.58 -2.15
CA SER A 25 0.76 -15.86 -2.04
C SER A 25 1.26 -16.98 -2.96
N GLY A 26 0.37 -17.60 -3.76
CA GLY A 26 0.71 -18.71 -4.63
C GLY A 26 1.77 -18.41 -5.69
N ALA A 27 1.89 -17.17 -6.14
CA ALA A 27 2.95 -16.72 -7.06
C ALA A 27 4.19 -16.18 -6.32
N GLY A 28 4.11 -16.00 -5.01
CA GLY A 28 5.15 -15.44 -4.15
C GLY A 28 4.58 -14.57 -3.05
N THR A 29 5.33 -14.42 -1.97
CA THR A 29 4.94 -13.62 -0.81
C THR A 29 5.20 -12.14 -1.02
N SER A 30 4.41 -11.28 -0.38
CA SER A 30 4.53 -9.82 -0.50
C SER A 30 4.01 -9.12 0.75
N ASN A 31 4.32 -7.84 0.91
CA ASN A 31 3.68 -6.98 1.90
C ASN A 31 2.37 -6.34 1.38
N CYS A 32 2.12 -6.45 0.07
CA CYS A 32 0.89 -5.97 -0.55
C CYS A 32 0.30 -7.05 -1.46
N TYR A 33 -0.95 -7.38 -1.26
CA TYR A 33 -1.70 -8.31 -2.10
C TYR A 33 -2.85 -7.59 -2.80
N VAL A 34 -2.97 -7.78 -4.10
CA VAL A 34 -4.03 -7.18 -4.93
C VAL A 34 -5.22 -8.12 -4.99
N VAL A 35 -6.39 -7.58 -4.68
CA VAL A 35 -7.69 -8.27 -4.81
C VAL A 35 -8.53 -7.51 -5.83
N SER A 36 -8.97 -8.19 -6.89
CA SER A 36 -9.68 -7.55 -8.01
C SER A 36 -11.14 -8.00 -8.18
N GLN A 37 -11.62 -8.88 -7.34
CA GLN A 37 -13.02 -9.35 -7.37
C GLN A 37 -13.47 -9.82 -5.98
N SER A 38 -14.78 -9.98 -5.79
CA SER A 38 -15.32 -10.59 -4.57
C SER A 38 -14.98 -12.06 -4.47
N GLY A 39 -14.75 -12.57 -3.25
CA GLY A 39 -14.45 -13.97 -3.03
C GLY A 39 -13.87 -14.28 -1.65
N SER A 40 -13.36 -15.50 -1.54
CA SER A 40 -12.63 -15.99 -0.38
C SER A 40 -11.15 -16.11 -0.71
N TYR A 41 -10.30 -15.58 0.15
CA TYR A 41 -8.88 -15.45 -0.08
C TYR A 41 -8.06 -15.97 1.08
N CYS A 42 -6.83 -16.37 0.80
CA CYS A 42 -5.81 -16.61 1.81
C CYS A 42 -4.44 -16.14 1.33
N PHE A 43 -3.51 -16.01 2.27
CA PHE A 43 -2.10 -15.79 2.00
C PHE A 43 -1.25 -16.31 3.15
N SER A 44 0.01 -16.68 2.87
CA SER A 44 0.96 -17.17 3.86
C SER A 44 1.28 -16.09 4.90
N ALA A 45 1.23 -16.45 6.18
CA ALA A 45 1.61 -15.56 7.30
C ALA A 45 3.14 -15.55 7.48
N VAL A 46 3.84 -15.04 6.48
CA VAL A 46 5.30 -14.86 6.47
C VAL A 46 5.66 -13.41 6.23
N LYS A 47 6.89 -13.02 6.58
CA LYS A 47 7.39 -11.67 6.24
C LYS A 47 7.35 -11.51 4.72
N GLY A 48 6.88 -10.37 4.26
CA GLY A 48 6.74 -10.10 2.84
C GLY A 48 8.05 -10.31 2.06
N ASN A 49 7.95 -10.76 0.82
CA ASN A 49 9.09 -11.02 -0.06
C ASN A 49 10.09 -12.08 0.49
N SER A 50 9.63 -12.96 1.37
CA SER A 50 10.45 -14.03 1.97
C SER A 50 9.60 -15.25 2.31
N SER A 51 10.24 -16.31 2.80
CA SER A 51 9.59 -17.47 3.41
C SER A 51 9.70 -17.49 4.94
N GLU A 52 10.21 -16.42 5.55
CA GLU A 52 10.44 -16.34 6.99
C GLU A 52 9.11 -16.18 7.73
N PRO A 53 8.73 -17.09 8.64
CA PRO A 53 7.54 -16.95 9.45
C PRO A 53 7.57 -15.67 10.30
N VAL A 54 6.40 -15.08 10.54
CA VAL A 54 6.32 -13.87 11.37
C VAL A 54 6.43 -14.14 12.86
N GLY A 55 6.39 -15.39 13.29
CA GLY A 55 6.44 -15.84 14.69
C GLY A 55 5.22 -16.67 15.07
N ASP A 56 4.98 -16.79 16.38
CA ASP A 56 3.88 -17.61 16.92
C ASP A 56 2.55 -16.82 16.84
N VAL A 57 1.87 -16.96 15.71
CA VAL A 57 0.60 -16.28 15.46
C VAL A 57 -0.52 -16.95 16.24
N ALA A 58 -1.19 -16.19 17.10
CA ALA A 58 -2.37 -16.62 17.84
C ALA A 58 -3.68 -16.16 17.17
N SER A 59 -3.68 -14.99 16.54
CA SER A 59 -4.85 -14.45 15.86
C SER A 59 -4.46 -13.45 14.76
N CYS A 60 -5.46 -12.99 14.00
CA CYS A 60 -5.28 -11.89 13.05
C CYS A 60 -6.48 -10.94 13.13
N LYS A 61 -6.25 -9.69 12.71
CA LYS A 61 -7.27 -8.64 12.74
C LYS A 61 -7.07 -7.64 11.60
N VAL A 62 -8.14 -6.96 11.22
CA VAL A 62 -8.08 -5.75 10.40
C VAL A 62 -7.69 -4.58 11.31
N LEU A 63 -6.65 -3.83 10.93
CA LEU A 63 -6.25 -2.63 11.65
C LEU A 63 -7.05 -1.42 11.21
N TRP A 64 -7.17 -1.24 9.90
CA TRP A 64 -7.95 -0.18 9.28
C TRP A 64 -8.31 -0.51 7.84
N GLU A 65 -9.36 0.16 7.36
CA GLU A 65 -9.78 0.14 5.96
C GLU A 65 -9.99 1.57 5.47
N SER A 66 -9.74 1.82 4.20
CA SER A 66 -10.06 3.09 3.56
C SER A 66 -10.73 2.87 2.22
N PHE A 67 -11.74 3.67 1.94
CA PHE A 67 -12.43 3.67 0.66
C PHE A 67 -12.28 5.05 0.04
N SER A 68 -12.39 5.10 -1.29
CA SER A 68 -12.73 6.33 -1.92
C SER A 68 -14.22 6.46 -1.84
N SER A 69 -14.74 7.22 -1.02
CA SER A 69 -16.12 7.63 -1.17
C SER A 69 -16.62 8.49 -0.03
N SER A 70 -17.84 8.90 -0.14
CA SER A 70 -18.67 9.49 0.88
C SER A 70 -18.96 8.58 2.09
N PHE A 71 -18.40 7.36 2.17
CA PHE A 71 -18.59 6.46 3.31
C PHE A 71 -17.46 6.60 4.30
N ALA A 72 -17.83 6.70 5.56
CA ALA A 72 -16.89 6.51 6.65
C ALA A 72 -16.37 5.05 6.62
N PRO A 73 -15.05 4.79 6.56
CA PRO A 73 -14.55 3.41 6.57
C PRO A 73 -14.85 2.76 7.92
N GLU A 74 -15.50 1.60 7.86
CA GLU A 74 -15.70 0.72 9.00
C GLU A 74 -14.92 -0.55 8.76
N CYS A 75 -14.10 -0.99 9.72
CA CYS A 75 -13.36 -2.24 9.60
C CYS A 75 -14.30 -3.43 9.43
N GLY A 76 -13.93 -4.37 8.54
CA GLY A 76 -14.70 -5.56 8.25
C GLY A 76 -15.66 -5.44 7.07
N ILE A 77 -15.56 -4.35 6.29
CA ILE A 77 -16.30 -4.19 5.03
C ILE A 77 -15.50 -4.78 3.85
N LEU A 78 -14.21 -4.40 3.71
CA LEU A 78 -13.35 -4.95 2.64
C LEU A 78 -12.86 -6.35 3.00
N VAL A 79 -12.42 -6.51 4.25
CA VAL A 79 -11.90 -7.77 4.80
C VAL A 79 -12.79 -8.20 5.94
N SER A 80 -13.55 -9.26 5.75
CA SER A 80 -14.41 -9.83 6.77
C SER A 80 -13.90 -11.18 7.26
N GLU A 81 -14.19 -11.49 8.52
CA GLU A 81 -13.88 -12.76 9.18
C GLU A 81 -12.41 -13.21 9.02
N PRO A 82 -11.40 -12.33 9.27
CA PRO A 82 -10.03 -12.75 9.17
C PRO A 82 -9.73 -13.82 10.22
N THR A 83 -9.14 -14.94 9.76
CA THR A 83 -8.77 -16.07 10.63
C THR A 83 -7.38 -16.57 10.28
N PHE A 84 -6.63 -17.03 11.30
CA PHE A 84 -5.34 -17.66 11.11
C PHE A 84 -5.45 -19.16 11.36
N ARG A 85 -4.93 -19.96 10.45
CA ARG A 85 -4.80 -21.43 10.59
C ARG A 85 -3.71 -21.96 9.65
N ASP A 86 -3.03 -22.99 10.06
CA ASP A 86 -2.06 -23.74 9.24
C ASP A 86 -1.03 -22.86 8.53
N GLY A 87 -0.59 -21.74 9.17
CA GLY A 87 0.38 -20.81 8.62
C GLY A 87 -0.18 -19.80 7.60
N TYR A 88 -1.51 -19.76 7.41
CA TYR A 88 -2.18 -18.86 6.48
C TYR A 88 -3.18 -17.94 7.19
N ILE A 89 -3.33 -16.74 6.68
CA ILE A 89 -4.44 -15.84 6.99
C ILE A 89 -5.51 -15.99 5.92
N PHE A 90 -6.73 -16.25 6.36
CA PHE A 90 -7.92 -16.40 5.53
C PHE A 90 -8.84 -15.23 5.75
N PHE A 91 -9.53 -14.79 4.70
CA PHE A 91 -10.56 -13.76 4.80
C PHE A 91 -11.57 -13.85 3.66
N LYS A 92 -12.70 -13.18 3.82
CA LYS A 92 -13.70 -12.96 2.78
C LYS A 92 -13.78 -11.48 2.44
N THR A 93 -14.17 -11.18 1.22
CA THR A 93 -14.52 -9.82 0.80
C THR A 93 -16.01 -9.59 0.93
N ALA A 94 -16.45 -8.33 0.75
CA ALA A 94 -17.85 -8.03 0.53
C ALA A 94 -18.44 -8.83 -0.64
N GLU A 95 -19.73 -9.12 -0.60
CA GLU A 95 -20.44 -9.83 -1.68
C GLU A 95 -20.34 -9.07 -3.02
N HIS A 96 -20.49 -7.75 -2.96
CA HIS A 96 -20.21 -6.87 -4.09
C HIS A 96 -18.80 -6.28 -3.95
N PHE A 97 -18.03 -6.36 -5.03
CA PHE A 97 -16.65 -5.84 -5.01
C PHE A 97 -16.62 -4.34 -4.73
N ILE A 98 -15.90 -3.98 -3.68
CA ILE A 98 -15.68 -2.59 -3.27
C ILE A 98 -14.19 -2.30 -3.40
N ARG A 99 -13.83 -1.20 -4.07
CA ARG A 99 -12.43 -0.74 -4.15
C ARG A 99 -12.03 -0.04 -2.86
N GLY A 100 -10.78 -0.24 -2.47
CA GLY A 100 -10.25 0.35 -1.24
C GLY A 100 -8.93 -0.27 -0.82
N ASN A 101 -8.57 -0.03 0.42
CA ASN A 101 -7.36 -0.52 1.04
C ASN A 101 -7.68 -1.03 2.44
N ALA A 102 -7.08 -2.13 2.82
CA ALA A 102 -7.13 -2.65 4.18
C ALA A 102 -5.73 -3.02 4.66
N VAL A 103 -5.46 -2.88 5.94
CA VAL A 103 -4.26 -3.44 6.57
C VAL A 103 -4.69 -4.53 7.54
N VAL A 104 -4.20 -5.73 7.29
CA VAL A 104 -4.43 -6.92 8.12
C VAL A 104 -3.16 -7.23 8.89
N ALA A 105 -3.29 -7.54 10.18
CA ALA A 105 -2.17 -7.88 11.05
C ALA A 105 -2.33 -9.26 11.69
N ALA A 106 -1.21 -9.98 11.82
CA ALA A 106 -1.08 -11.14 12.67
C ALA A 106 -0.62 -10.72 14.08
N THR A 107 -1.18 -11.32 15.11
CA THR A 107 -0.86 -11.03 16.51
C THR A 107 -0.48 -12.30 17.28
N ASP A 108 0.38 -12.13 18.27
CA ASP A 108 0.67 -13.17 19.26
C ASP A 108 -0.46 -13.31 20.30
N SER A 109 -0.28 -14.20 21.27
CA SER A 109 -1.23 -14.44 22.36
C SER A 109 -1.40 -13.26 23.32
N ALA A 110 -0.44 -12.31 23.35
CA ALA A 110 -0.52 -11.08 24.11
C ALA A 110 -1.22 -9.94 23.33
N GLY A 111 -1.54 -10.17 22.06
CA GLY A 111 -2.14 -9.17 21.18
C GLY A 111 -1.12 -8.25 20.50
N THR A 112 0.19 -8.52 20.66
CA THR A 112 1.26 -7.77 20.00
C THR A 112 1.27 -8.09 18.51
N ILE A 113 1.35 -7.07 17.66
CA ILE A 113 1.42 -7.27 16.20
C ILE A 113 2.80 -7.81 15.83
N LEU A 114 2.81 -8.98 15.20
CA LEU A 114 4.01 -9.66 14.69
C LEU A 114 4.38 -9.19 13.29
N TRP A 115 3.38 -8.95 12.44
CA TRP A 115 3.50 -8.43 11.08
C TRP A 115 2.15 -7.93 10.58
N SER A 116 2.18 -7.12 9.51
CA SER A 116 1.01 -6.58 8.82
C SER A 116 1.19 -6.61 7.32
N TRP A 117 0.09 -6.70 6.60
CA TRP A 117 0.02 -6.72 5.14
C TRP A 117 -1.03 -5.76 4.65
N HIS A 118 -0.74 -5.08 3.56
CA HIS A 118 -1.68 -4.26 2.82
C HIS A 118 -2.49 -5.13 1.85
N ILE A 119 -3.79 -5.13 1.97
CA ILE A 119 -4.71 -5.75 1.00
C ILE A 119 -5.30 -4.62 0.16
N TRP A 120 -4.97 -4.63 -1.12
CA TRP A 120 -5.31 -3.57 -2.06
C TRP A 120 -6.42 -4.01 -3.00
N PHE A 121 -7.62 -3.48 -2.79
CA PHE A 121 -8.81 -3.80 -3.56
C PHE A 121 -8.91 -2.87 -4.77
N THR A 122 -8.43 -3.33 -5.91
CA THR A 122 -8.40 -2.58 -7.18
C THR A 122 -8.29 -3.54 -8.36
N ASP A 123 -8.53 -3.03 -9.57
CA ASP A 123 -8.17 -3.79 -10.78
C ASP A 123 -6.66 -4.07 -10.77
N ALA A 124 -6.25 -5.21 -11.33
CA ALA A 124 -4.83 -5.56 -11.40
C ALA A 124 -4.02 -4.42 -12.05
N PRO A 125 -3.02 -3.87 -11.36
CA PRO A 125 -2.19 -2.81 -11.94
C PRO A 125 -1.49 -3.28 -13.21
N THR A 126 -1.34 -2.38 -14.19
CA THR A 126 -0.66 -2.64 -15.45
C THR A 126 0.65 -1.87 -15.54
N GLY A 127 1.53 -2.31 -16.44
CA GLY A 127 2.81 -1.68 -16.68
C GLY A 127 2.75 -0.61 -17.77
N GLN A 128 3.44 0.49 -17.56
CA GLN A 128 3.65 1.56 -18.53
C GLN A 128 5.13 1.61 -18.88
N LEU A 129 5.46 1.34 -20.16
CA LEU A 129 6.85 1.29 -20.63
C LEU A 129 7.40 2.71 -20.81
N PHE A 130 8.51 2.98 -20.12
CA PHE A 130 9.29 4.21 -20.26
C PHE A 130 10.41 4.04 -21.29
N VAL A 131 10.88 5.15 -21.85
CA VAL A 131 11.90 5.17 -22.95
C VAL A 131 13.24 4.56 -22.58
N ASN A 132 13.54 4.44 -21.28
CA ASN A 132 14.75 3.79 -20.79
C ASN A 132 14.58 2.28 -20.54
N GLY A 133 13.42 1.72 -20.88
CA GLY A 133 13.09 0.32 -20.68
C GLY A 133 12.46 -0.03 -19.33
N ASP A 134 12.35 0.90 -18.39
CA ASP A 134 11.63 0.67 -17.14
C ASP A 134 10.14 0.49 -17.41
N ILE A 135 9.53 -0.49 -16.74
CA ILE A 135 8.09 -0.66 -16.73
C ILE A 135 7.59 -0.16 -15.38
N VAL A 136 6.86 0.95 -15.41
CA VAL A 136 6.34 1.63 -14.22
C VAL A 136 4.87 1.27 -14.07
N MET A 137 4.41 1.03 -12.85
CA MET A 137 3.00 0.74 -12.55
C MET A 137 2.11 1.91 -13.02
N ASP A 138 0.92 1.62 -13.53
CA ASP A 138 -0.02 2.62 -14.06
C ASP A 138 -0.61 3.56 -12.99
N ARG A 139 -0.46 3.21 -11.71
CA ARG A 139 -1.02 3.94 -10.56
C ARG A 139 -0.09 3.92 -9.35
N ASN A 140 -0.31 4.83 -8.41
CA ASN A 140 0.37 4.80 -7.11
C ASN A 140 -0.08 3.61 -6.30
N LEU A 141 0.80 3.10 -5.45
CA LEU A 141 0.47 2.05 -4.51
C LEU A 141 -0.68 2.51 -3.59
N GLY A 142 -1.74 1.70 -3.53
CA GLY A 142 -2.97 2.01 -2.82
C GLY A 142 -3.99 2.87 -3.59
N ALA A 143 -3.69 3.32 -4.82
CA ALA A 143 -4.66 4.04 -5.63
C ALA A 143 -5.75 3.10 -6.17
N ILE A 144 -6.99 3.51 -6.04
CA ILE A 144 -8.15 2.71 -6.45
C ILE A 144 -8.75 3.13 -7.79
N SER A 145 -8.16 4.15 -8.40
CA SER A 145 -8.50 4.63 -9.74
C SER A 145 -7.24 5.07 -10.49
N VAL A 146 -7.28 5.01 -11.81
CA VAL A 146 -6.28 5.61 -12.72
C VAL A 146 -6.76 6.92 -13.32
N ASN A 147 -7.96 7.38 -12.94
CA ASN A 147 -8.54 8.61 -13.49
C ASN A 147 -7.79 9.85 -12.99
N PRO A 148 -7.16 10.64 -13.88
CA PRO A 148 -6.42 11.85 -13.50
C PRO A 148 -7.24 12.90 -12.76
N SER A 149 -8.56 12.92 -12.98
CA SER A 149 -9.46 13.90 -12.35
C SER A 149 -9.98 13.47 -10.99
N SER A 150 -9.58 12.30 -10.51
CA SER A 150 -10.07 11.74 -9.24
C SER A 150 -8.98 11.67 -8.17
N HIS A 151 -9.28 12.11 -6.96
CA HIS A 151 -8.42 11.90 -5.78
C HIS A 151 -8.19 10.41 -5.47
N GLU A 152 -9.05 9.54 -5.97
CA GLU A 152 -8.89 8.09 -5.90
C GLU A 152 -7.60 7.58 -6.58
N SER A 153 -7.00 8.39 -7.45
CA SER A 153 -5.71 8.12 -8.09
C SER A 153 -4.51 8.42 -7.19
N TYR A 154 -4.71 9.06 -6.03
CA TYR A 154 -3.62 9.50 -5.17
C TYR A 154 -2.90 8.34 -4.48
N GLY A 155 -3.64 7.34 -3.99
CA GLY A 155 -3.09 6.21 -3.27
C GLY A 155 -2.66 6.55 -1.85
N LEU A 156 -1.79 5.71 -1.30
CA LEU A 156 -1.32 5.77 0.08
C LEU A 156 0.09 6.36 0.15
N LEU A 157 0.49 6.77 1.36
CA LEU A 157 1.79 7.38 1.64
C LEU A 157 2.62 6.47 2.53
N TYR A 158 3.94 6.48 2.35
CA TYR A 158 4.88 5.59 3.04
C TYR A 158 6.05 6.40 3.60
N GLN A 159 6.42 6.16 4.87
CA GLN A 159 7.72 6.59 5.36
C GLN A 159 8.81 5.74 4.69
N TRP A 160 9.93 6.36 4.34
CA TRP A 160 10.99 5.64 3.61
C TRP A 160 11.47 4.40 4.37
N GLY A 161 11.53 3.27 3.69
CA GLY A 161 11.96 2.00 4.31
C GLY A 161 10.90 1.28 5.14
N ARG A 162 9.65 1.79 5.26
CA ARG A 162 8.53 1.09 5.89
C ARG A 162 7.65 0.41 4.86
N LYS A 163 7.17 -0.78 5.23
CA LYS A 163 6.22 -1.56 4.43
C LYS A 163 4.76 -1.14 4.62
N ASP A 164 4.46 -0.44 5.72
CA ASP A 164 3.11 -0.11 6.14
C ASP A 164 2.68 1.25 5.60
N PRO A 165 1.50 1.33 4.98
CA PRO A 165 0.96 2.55 4.42
C PRO A 165 0.29 3.45 5.46
N PHE A 166 0.30 4.75 5.17
CA PHE A 166 -0.52 5.76 5.83
C PHE A 166 -1.56 6.30 4.86
N PRO A 167 -2.77 6.63 5.33
CA PRO A 167 -3.75 7.31 4.52
C PRO A 167 -3.20 8.61 3.94
N GLY A 168 -3.45 8.82 2.64
CA GLY A 168 -3.20 10.07 1.95
C GLY A 168 -4.50 10.85 1.75
N SER A 169 -4.46 11.85 0.88
CA SER A 169 -5.64 12.59 0.45
C SER A 169 -6.37 11.82 -0.65
N CYS A 170 -7.28 10.97 -0.30
CA CYS A 170 -8.17 10.32 -1.26
C CYS A 170 -9.62 10.79 -1.15
N VAL A 171 -9.89 11.82 -0.38
CA VAL A 171 -11.15 12.53 -0.33
C VAL A 171 -10.98 13.99 -0.70
N LYS A 172 -12.06 14.58 -1.17
CA LYS A 172 -12.10 15.92 -1.74
C LYS A 172 -11.67 17.05 -0.79
N ASP A 173 -11.64 16.83 0.50
CA ASP A 173 -11.50 17.88 1.50
C ASP A 173 -10.13 17.91 2.19
N ASP A 174 -9.07 17.39 1.58
CA ASP A 174 -7.69 17.35 2.12
C ASP A 174 -7.58 16.82 3.57
N ASN A 175 -8.72 16.64 4.19
CA ASN A 175 -8.89 16.10 5.51
C ASN A 175 -9.17 14.63 5.38
N MET A 176 -8.11 13.91 5.54
CA MET A 176 -8.09 12.52 5.93
C MET A 176 -9.33 11.68 5.65
N ILE A 177 -9.11 10.65 4.93
CA ILE A 177 -9.95 9.48 4.75
C ILE A 177 -10.22 8.76 6.06
N MET A 178 -10.27 9.40 7.13
CA MET A 178 -10.46 8.70 8.38
C MET A 178 -11.90 8.81 8.77
N SER A 179 -12.56 7.68 8.85
CA SER A 179 -13.87 7.64 9.45
C SER A 179 -13.79 8.11 10.90
N ALA A 180 -14.89 8.67 11.37
CA ALA A 180 -15.07 8.95 12.79
C ALA A 180 -14.97 7.71 13.68
N THR A 181 -15.01 6.50 13.10
CA THR A 181 -14.98 5.21 13.80
C THR A 181 -13.56 4.64 13.92
N VAL A 182 -12.61 5.07 13.06
CA VAL A 182 -11.21 4.64 13.13
C VAL A 182 -10.40 5.74 13.80
N LYS A 183 -10.10 5.58 15.08
CA LYS A 183 -9.18 6.48 15.78
C LYS A 183 -7.77 6.21 15.29
N TRP A 184 -7.18 7.19 14.60
CA TRP A 184 -5.79 7.13 14.17
C TRP A 184 -4.86 7.44 15.35
N PRO A 185 -3.79 6.66 15.58
CA PRO A 185 -2.83 6.96 16.63
C PRO A 185 -2.15 8.32 16.45
N ASP A 186 -1.92 9.02 17.55
CA ASP A 186 -1.08 10.22 17.53
C ASP A 186 0.35 9.86 17.11
N PRO A 187 1.04 10.74 16.37
CA PRO A 187 2.43 10.51 16.00
C PRO A 187 3.32 10.43 17.26
N VAL A 188 4.29 9.52 17.21
CA VAL A 188 5.31 9.41 18.26
C VAL A 188 6.63 9.94 17.74
N ARG A 189 7.45 10.51 18.63
CA ARG A 189 8.78 10.95 18.26
C ARG A 189 9.75 9.77 18.20
N SER A 190 10.64 9.76 17.21
CA SER A 190 11.71 8.79 17.10
C SER A 190 12.73 8.96 18.23
N ASP A 191 12.90 7.92 19.02
CA ASP A 191 13.93 7.76 20.02
C ASP A 191 14.45 6.31 20.03
N GLN A 192 15.28 5.95 21.01
CA GLN A 192 15.85 4.61 21.13
C GLN A 192 14.81 3.49 21.33
N ASN A 193 13.57 3.81 21.72
CA ASN A 193 12.48 2.86 21.94
C ASN A 193 11.53 2.83 20.74
N THR A 194 11.08 4.01 20.29
CA THR A 194 10.04 4.18 19.26
C THR A 194 10.62 4.18 17.84
N GLY A 195 11.88 4.60 17.68
CA GLY A 195 12.59 4.61 16.40
C GLY A 195 13.21 3.27 16.02
N THR A 196 12.59 2.16 16.38
CA THR A 196 13.11 0.80 16.13
C THR A 196 12.23 0.03 15.15
N ILE A 197 12.83 -0.97 14.48
CA ILE A 197 12.09 -1.88 13.59
C ILE A 197 11.02 -2.64 14.38
N ALA A 198 11.37 -3.09 15.58
CA ALA A 198 10.45 -3.82 16.45
C ALA A 198 9.22 -2.97 16.78
N TYR A 199 9.43 -1.70 17.15
CA TYR A 199 8.34 -0.79 17.44
C TYR A 199 7.49 -0.52 16.20
N ALA A 200 8.10 -0.20 15.05
CA ALA A 200 7.40 0.05 13.80
C ALA A 200 6.58 -1.17 13.32
N THR A 201 7.07 -2.39 13.58
CA THR A 201 6.36 -3.64 13.26
C THR A 201 5.17 -3.85 14.19
N ALA A 202 5.33 -3.59 15.49
CA ALA A 202 4.26 -3.73 16.48
C ALA A 202 3.20 -2.60 16.39
N HIS A 203 3.55 -1.47 15.76
CA HIS A 203 2.70 -0.29 15.61
C HIS A 203 2.68 0.18 14.13
N PRO A 204 2.16 -0.63 13.20
CA PRO A 204 2.21 -0.33 11.76
C PRO A 204 1.38 0.91 11.37
N ASP A 205 0.37 1.25 12.14
CA ASP A 205 -0.51 2.41 11.98
C ASP A 205 0.03 3.69 12.68
N THR A 206 1.10 3.59 13.47
CA THR A 206 1.67 4.75 14.17
C THR A 206 2.72 5.45 13.31
N PHE A 207 2.52 6.73 13.04
CA PHE A 207 3.51 7.58 12.39
C PHE A 207 4.64 7.88 13.37
N ILE A 208 5.88 7.59 12.98
CA ILE A 208 7.06 7.86 13.80
C ILE A 208 7.71 9.13 13.26
N SER A 209 7.60 10.23 13.99
CA SER A 209 8.20 11.50 13.60
C SER A 209 9.72 11.45 13.73
N TYR A 210 10.40 12.41 13.16
CA TYR A 210 11.84 12.40 12.95
C TYR A 210 12.69 12.36 14.24
N ASN A 211 13.84 11.73 14.15
CA ASN A 211 14.96 11.93 15.07
C ASN A 211 15.73 13.21 14.65
N PRO A 212 15.98 14.16 15.56
CA PRO A 212 16.71 15.40 15.24
C PRO A 212 18.15 15.20 14.74
N ALA A 213 18.75 14.07 15.05
CA ALA A 213 20.13 13.81 14.66
C ALA A 213 20.29 13.39 13.21
N ASN A 214 19.26 12.74 12.62
CA ASN A 214 19.35 12.14 11.27
C ASN A 214 18.10 12.35 10.38
N TYR A 215 17.08 13.07 10.86
CA TYR A 215 15.83 13.31 10.13
C TYR A 215 15.10 12.03 9.67
N ASP A 216 15.43 10.90 10.30
CA ASP A 216 14.84 9.60 10.04
C ASP A 216 13.77 9.27 11.10
N TRP A 217 12.80 8.43 10.75
CA TRP A 217 11.91 7.79 11.71
C TRP A 217 12.65 6.72 12.51
N GLN A 218 13.76 6.18 11.98
CA GLN A 218 14.65 5.28 12.72
C GLN A 218 15.62 6.07 13.61
N TYR A 219 15.78 5.61 14.85
CA TYR A 219 16.77 6.18 15.74
C TYR A 219 18.20 5.88 15.27
N ILE A 220 18.44 4.65 14.85
CA ILE A 220 19.67 4.25 14.15
C ILE A 220 19.34 4.09 12.67
N GLN A 221 19.95 4.92 11.86
CA GLN A 221 19.74 4.91 10.40
C GLN A 221 20.13 3.55 9.80
N ASP A 222 19.30 3.07 8.87
CA ASP A 222 19.55 1.85 8.10
C ASP A 222 19.20 2.07 6.62
N ASP A 223 20.21 2.11 5.76
CA ASP A 223 20.08 2.35 4.32
C ASP A 223 19.64 1.11 3.54
N THR A 224 19.53 -0.04 4.19
CA THR A 224 19.22 -1.32 3.55
C THR A 224 17.74 -1.67 3.56
N ARG A 225 16.89 -0.83 4.16
CA ARG A 225 15.45 -1.08 4.32
C ARG A 225 14.74 -1.25 2.98
N TRP A 226 14.97 -0.34 2.06
CA TRP A 226 14.63 -0.48 0.65
C TRP A 226 15.90 -0.48 -0.16
N ASN A 227 15.96 -1.28 -1.23
CA ASN A 227 17.16 -1.44 -2.03
C ASN A 227 16.79 -1.69 -3.51
N SER A 228 17.82 -1.73 -4.37
CA SER A 228 17.67 -2.13 -5.77
C SER A 228 17.22 -3.58 -5.95
N VAL A 229 17.43 -4.43 -4.95
CA VAL A 229 16.84 -5.75 -4.81
C VAL A 229 15.74 -5.66 -3.78
N LYS A 230 14.57 -6.21 -4.10
CA LYS A 230 13.40 -6.18 -3.23
C LYS A 230 13.68 -6.80 -1.87
N THR A 231 13.46 -6.03 -0.81
CA THR A 231 13.67 -6.45 0.57
C THR A 231 12.37 -6.92 1.23
N ILE A 232 12.46 -7.50 2.42
CA ILE A 232 11.27 -7.85 3.24
C ILE A 232 10.44 -6.63 3.64
N TYR A 233 10.94 -5.43 3.47
CA TYR A 233 10.25 -4.17 3.81
C TYR A 233 9.73 -3.40 2.60
N ASP A 234 9.97 -3.92 1.38
CA ASP A 234 9.41 -3.31 0.17
C ASP A 234 7.88 -3.44 0.17
N PRO A 235 7.13 -2.34 0.01
CA PRO A 235 5.68 -2.34 0.09
C PRO A 235 4.98 -2.76 -1.21
N CYS A 236 5.71 -2.89 -2.32
CA CYS A 236 5.11 -3.17 -3.62
C CYS A 236 4.61 -4.62 -3.72
N PRO A 237 3.56 -4.89 -4.51
CA PRO A 237 3.07 -6.25 -4.75
C PRO A 237 4.11 -7.15 -5.41
N GLN A 238 3.82 -8.43 -5.47
CA GLN A 238 4.64 -9.43 -6.16
C GLN A 238 4.89 -9.03 -7.62
N GLY A 239 6.14 -9.17 -8.10
CA GLY A 239 6.59 -8.75 -9.43
C GLY A 239 6.87 -7.26 -9.58
N TRP A 240 6.70 -6.48 -8.50
CA TRP A 240 6.92 -5.05 -8.45
C TRP A 240 7.80 -4.67 -7.26
N GLN A 241 8.58 -3.59 -7.40
CA GLN A 241 9.46 -3.08 -6.33
C GLN A 241 9.48 -1.56 -6.30
N VAL A 242 9.96 -0.98 -5.19
CA VAL A 242 10.26 0.46 -5.10
C VAL A 242 11.36 0.79 -6.11
N PRO A 243 11.23 1.87 -6.91
CA PRO A 243 12.23 2.23 -7.92
C PRO A 243 13.62 2.48 -7.29
N PRO A 244 14.71 1.90 -7.84
CA PRO A 244 16.05 2.00 -7.22
C PRO A 244 16.76 3.34 -7.45
N GLY A 245 16.13 4.31 -8.05
CA GLY A 245 16.71 5.62 -8.35
C GLY A 245 15.73 6.44 -9.16
N CYS A 246 16.17 7.58 -9.68
CA CYS A 246 15.29 8.40 -10.49
C CYS A 246 14.71 7.58 -11.64
N PHE A 247 13.44 7.81 -11.95
CA PHE A 247 12.86 7.29 -13.19
C PHE A 247 13.76 7.75 -14.33
N ALA A 248 14.51 6.78 -14.90
CA ALA A 248 15.61 7.09 -15.78
C ALA A 248 15.15 7.90 -17.00
N GLY A 249 15.92 8.91 -17.34
CA GLY A 249 15.66 9.81 -18.46
C GLY A 249 14.96 11.11 -18.09
N PHE A 250 14.46 11.30 -16.88
CA PHE A 250 13.99 12.61 -16.43
C PHE A 250 15.18 13.52 -16.12
N LYS A 251 15.68 14.21 -17.14
CA LYS A 251 16.47 15.43 -16.90
C LYS A 251 15.51 16.51 -16.39
N LYS A 252 16.01 17.45 -15.57
CA LYS A 252 15.24 18.61 -15.10
C LYS A 252 14.34 19.12 -16.23
N TYR A 253 13.02 19.04 -16.03
CA TYR A 253 12.06 19.34 -17.07
C TYR A 253 11.14 20.46 -16.65
N PHE A 254 11.22 21.59 -17.34
CA PHE A 254 10.47 22.81 -17.03
C PHE A 254 9.16 22.95 -17.82
N GLU A 255 8.89 22.10 -18.81
CA GLU A 255 7.88 22.36 -19.84
C GLU A 255 6.71 21.36 -19.86
N GLN A 256 6.48 20.58 -18.81
CA GLN A 256 5.26 19.75 -18.83
C GLN A 256 4.08 20.55 -18.27
N PRO A 257 2.96 20.55 -18.95
CA PRO A 257 1.77 21.16 -18.41
C PRO A 257 1.35 20.36 -17.18
N PHE A 258 1.41 21.04 -16.04
CA PHE A 258 0.69 20.61 -14.86
C PHE A 258 -0.79 20.74 -15.21
N THR A 259 -1.49 19.62 -15.33
CA THR A 259 -2.91 19.61 -15.65
C THR A 259 -3.70 19.38 -14.37
N GLY A 260 -4.12 20.46 -13.72
CA GLY A 260 -4.92 20.37 -12.50
C GLY A 260 -4.14 19.77 -11.33
N VAL A 261 -4.44 18.52 -10.95
CA VAL A 261 -3.93 17.88 -9.72
C VAL A 261 -2.80 16.88 -9.96
N GLY A 262 -1.98 17.07 -11.00
CA GLY A 262 -0.85 16.19 -11.29
C GLY A 262 -0.18 16.45 -12.63
N ILE A 263 0.71 15.54 -13.06
CA ILE A 263 1.48 15.62 -14.31
C ILE A 263 1.27 14.37 -15.15
N ASP A 264 1.10 14.55 -16.47
CA ASP A 264 1.09 13.47 -17.47
C ASP A 264 2.41 13.47 -18.26
N PHE A 265 3.21 12.42 -18.08
CA PHE A 265 4.50 12.23 -18.75
C PHE A 265 4.44 11.54 -20.10
N LYS A 266 3.24 11.42 -20.69
CA LYS A 266 3.08 10.75 -22.01
C LYS A 266 3.96 11.37 -23.10
N GLY A 267 4.23 10.57 -24.12
CA GLY A 267 4.88 10.98 -25.36
C GLY A 267 6.39 10.98 -25.29
N LYS A 268 7.03 11.90 -24.55
CA LYS A 268 8.50 12.03 -24.53
C LYS A 268 9.19 10.94 -23.71
N TYR A 269 8.55 10.43 -22.66
CA TYR A 269 9.16 9.49 -21.71
C TYR A 269 8.51 8.12 -21.71
N SER A 270 7.36 7.97 -22.34
CA SER A 270 6.62 6.72 -22.45
C SER A 270 5.87 6.62 -23.77
N THR A 271 5.77 5.41 -24.31
CA THR A 271 4.89 5.08 -25.44
C THR A 271 3.45 4.84 -24.99
N SER A 272 3.19 4.79 -23.70
CA SER A 272 1.85 4.64 -23.13
C SER A 272 0.98 5.89 -23.41
N LYS A 273 -0.32 5.69 -23.56
CA LYS A 273 -1.27 6.78 -23.89
C LYS A 273 -1.35 7.85 -22.80
N SER A 274 -1.14 7.46 -21.53
CA SER A 274 -1.10 8.34 -20.37
C SER A 274 -0.13 7.77 -19.35
N VAL A 275 0.65 8.63 -18.72
CA VAL A 275 1.58 8.30 -17.63
C VAL A 275 1.35 9.32 -16.52
N TRP A 276 0.18 9.21 -15.92
CA TRP A 276 -0.29 10.16 -14.93
C TRP A 276 0.37 9.96 -13.57
N PHE A 277 0.93 11.03 -13.02
CA PHE A 277 1.45 11.13 -11.67
C PHE A 277 0.67 12.20 -10.91
N PRO A 278 -0.23 11.84 -9.98
CA PRO A 278 -1.00 12.80 -9.22
C PRO A 278 -0.15 13.59 -8.22
N ALA A 279 -0.58 14.83 -7.94
CA ALA A 279 -0.04 15.67 -6.89
C ALA A 279 -0.66 15.28 -5.54
N THR A 280 -0.17 14.21 -4.95
CA THR A 280 -0.75 13.56 -3.78
C THR A 280 -0.60 14.34 -2.48
N GLY A 281 0.28 15.35 -2.46
CA GLY A 281 0.77 15.91 -1.21
C GLY A 281 1.68 14.92 -0.47
N TYR A 282 1.85 15.15 0.82
CA TYR A 282 2.70 14.31 1.68
C TYR A 282 2.34 14.48 3.15
N ARG A 283 2.73 13.50 3.99
CA ARG A 283 2.69 13.67 5.44
C ARG A 283 4.04 14.17 5.94
N TYR A 284 3.97 15.23 6.73
CA TYR A 284 5.15 15.95 7.19
C TYR A 284 5.87 15.19 8.32
N TYR A 285 7.18 15.13 8.22
CA TYR A 285 8.04 14.35 9.13
C TYR A 285 7.94 14.75 10.60
N TYR A 286 7.45 15.95 10.89
CA TYR A 286 7.40 16.48 12.23
C TYR A 286 6.14 16.05 13.01
N ASP A 287 4.98 16.11 12.40
CA ASP A 287 3.67 15.98 13.06
C ASP A 287 2.67 15.08 12.30
N ALA A 288 3.09 14.44 11.24
CA ALA A 288 2.25 13.62 10.35
C ALA A 288 1.12 14.38 9.64
N THR A 289 1.05 15.71 9.74
CA THR A 289 0.04 16.52 9.07
C THR A 289 0.15 16.35 7.54
N LEU A 290 -0.99 16.24 6.87
CA LEU A 290 -1.05 16.16 5.40
C LEU A 290 -0.89 17.57 4.81
N TYR A 291 0.10 17.73 3.94
CA TYR A 291 0.42 19.00 3.27
C TYR A 291 0.30 18.91 1.75
N SER A 292 -0.07 20.03 1.14
CA SER A 292 0.04 20.29 -0.30
C SER A 292 -0.61 19.25 -1.21
N SER A 293 -1.68 18.62 -0.76
CA SER A 293 -2.52 17.77 -1.59
C SER A 293 -3.09 18.58 -2.77
N GLY A 294 -3.06 18.02 -3.97
CA GLY A 294 -3.42 18.71 -5.20
C GLY A 294 -2.35 19.66 -5.75
N LEU A 295 -1.25 19.91 -5.01
CA LEU A 295 -0.20 20.87 -5.39
C LEU A 295 1.15 20.21 -5.61
N TYR A 296 1.54 19.25 -4.74
CA TYR A 296 2.85 18.61 -4.74
C TYR A 296 2.75 17.13 -5.07
N GLY A 297 3.58 16.67 -6.01
CA GLY A 297 3.85 15.26 -6.21
C GLY A 297 5.23 14.91 -5.65
N SER A 298 5.25 13.96 -4.71
CA SER A 298 6.46 13.49 -4.04
C SER A 298 6.47 11.97 -4.08
N TYR A 299 7.52 11.38 -4.70
CA TYR A 299 7.58 9.95 -5.00
C TYR A 299 8.92 9.38 -4.57
N TRP A 300 8.91 8.47 -3.61
CA TRP A 300 10.12 7.84 -3.11
C TRP A 300 10.83 6.98 -4.14
N PHE A 301 12.16 6.96 -4.03
CA PHE A 301 13.05 5.94 -4.55
C PHE A 301 13.65 5.12 -3.40
N SER A 302 14.21 3.95 -3.70
CA SER A 302 14.88 3.14 -2.68
C SER A 302 16.31 3.63 -2.39
N SER A 303 16.88 4.49 -3.22
CA SER A 303 18.21 5.06 -2.98
C SER A 303 18.23 6.14 -1.91
N THR A 304 19.40 6.34 -1.32
CA THR A 304 19.65 7.29 -0.22
C THR A 304 20.84 8.20 -0.53
N ASP A 305 20.90 9.33 0.18
CA ASP A 305 22.05 10.23 0.17
C ASP A 305 22.27 10.77 1.60
N GLY A 306 23.25 10.20 2.28
CA GLY A 306 23.53 10.50 3.68
C GLY A 306 22.31 10.21 4.57
N VAL A 307 21.87 11.20 5.33
CA VAL A 307 20.71 11.07 6.24
C VAL A 307 19.35 11.16 5.53
N TYR A 308 19.36 11.44 4.24
CA TYR A 308 18.17 11.63 3.44
C TYR A 308 17.90 10.44 2.53
N ALA A 309 16.68 10.37 2.01
CA ALA A 309 16.32 9.45 0.92
C ALA A 309 16.02 10.23 -0.36
N ASP A 310 16.24 9.57 -1.48
CA ASP A 310 16.00 10.13 -2.81
C ASP A 310 14.50 10.08 -3.16
N TYR A 311 14.02 11.12 -3.84
CA TYR A 311 12.65 11.17 -4.33
C TYR A 311 12.52 12.04 -5.59
N MET A 312 11.50 11.77 -6.41
CA MET A 312 11.04 12.68 -7.45
C MET A 312 10.09 13.71 -6.85
N PHE A 313 10.22 14.94 -7.27
CA PHE A 313 9.38 16.04 -6.84
C PHE A 313 8.87 16.86 -8.00
N PHE A 314 7.62 17.29 -7.95
CA PHE A 314 7.08 18.31 -8.82
C PHE A 314 6.02 19.15 -8.11
N TYR A 315 5.86 20.38 -8.56
CA TYR A 315 4.77 21.23 -8.12
C TYR A 315 4.34 22.22 -9.21
N PHE A 316 3.15 22.77 -9.02
CA PHE A 316 2.39 23.54 -10.02
C PHE A 316 3.21 24.62 -10.78
N SER A 317 4.15 25.32 -10.16
CA SER A 317 4.81 26.47 -10.77
C SER A 317 6.28 26.27 -11.16
N SER A 318 6.90 25.12 -10.87
CA SER A 318 8.36 24.98 -11.04
C SER A 318 8.85 23.76 -11.81
N GLY A 319 7.93 22.94 -12.33
CA GLY A 319 8.28 21.75 -13.12
C GLY A 319 8.69 20.52 -12.29
N VAL A 320 9.33 19.56 -12.94
CA VAL A 320 9.74 18.29 -12.35
C VAL A 320 11.20 18.30 -11.95
N TYR A 321 11.45 17.88 -10.72
CA TYR A 321 12.79 17.58 -10.19
C TYR A 321 12.92 16.07 -10.08
N PRO A 322 13.62 15.42 -11.01
CA PRO A 322 13.66 13.96 -11.10
C PRO A 322 14.38 13.30 -9.95
N LYS A 323 15.24 14.03 -9.25
CA LYS A 323 15.95 13.58 -8.06
C LYS A 323 16.19 14.72 -7.11
N ARG A 324 15.67 14.59 -5.89
CA ARG A 324 15.92 15.44 -4.73
C ARG A 324 16.08 14.55 -3.50
N HIS A 325 16.46 15.15 -2.38
CA HIS A 325 16.70 14.48 -1.11
C HIS A 325 15.72 14.99 -0.07
N SER A 326 15.21 14.10 0.77
CA SER A 326 14.21 14.44 1.80
C SER A 326 14.40 13.65 3.09
N PRO A 327 14.00 14.24 4.26
CA PRO A 327 13.87 13.48 5.51
C PRO A 327 13.11 12.17 5.31
N ARG A 328 13.68 11.06 5.79
CA ARG A 328 13.08 9.72 5.66
C ARG A 328 11.80 9.56 6.48
N ALA A 329 11.65 10.39 7.50
CA ALA A 329 10.42 10.42 8.31
C ALA A 329 9.22 11.05 7.58
N ASN A 330 9.41 11.78 6.47
CA ASN A 330 8.27 12.15 5.63
C ASN A 330 7.58 10.90 5.08
N ALA A 331 6.27 10.98 4.84
CA ALA A 331 5.58 9.94 4.07
C ALA A 331 5.19 10.46 2.70
N TYR A 332 5.70 9.80 1.65
CA TYR A 332 5.49 10.11 0.24
C TYR A 332 4.84 8.94 -0.49
N SER A 333 4.37 9.18 -1.70
CA SER A 333 3.85 8.14 -2.57
C SER A 333 4.93 7.16 -3.01
N VAL A 334 4.51 5.94 -3.27
CA VAL A 334 5.32 4.92 -3.96
C VAL A 334 4.65 4.62 -5.31
N ARG A 335 5.43 4.71 -6.38
CA ARG A 335 5.05 4.26 -7.71
C ARG A 335 5.97 3.12 -8.09
N CYS A 336 5.49 1.89 -7.97
CA CYS A 336 6.32 0.69 -8.17
C CYS A 336 6.77 0.54 -9.64
N ILE A 337 7.92 -0.13 -9.82
CA ILE A 337 8.38 -0.63 -11.12
C ILE A 337 8.43 -2.15 -11.09
N THR A 338 8.48 -2.80 -12.25
CA THR A 338 8.72 -4.25 -12.31
C THR A 338 10.04 -4.62 -11.65
N GLU A 339 10.06 -5.72 -10.93
CA GLU A 339 11.28 -6.30 -10.40
C GLU A 339 12.28 -6.60 -11.54
N ARG A 340 13.57 -6.40 -11.26
CA ARG A 340 14.66 -6.59 -12.21
C ARG A 340 15.41 -7.90 -11.94
#